data_cd92623eef9e58d5d8da5f2bfe616809
#
_entry.id   cd92623eef9e58d5d8da5f2bfe616809
#
_cell.length_a   1.000
_cell.length_b   1.000
_cell.length_c   1.000
_cell.angle_alpha   90.00
_cell.angle_beta   90.00
_cell.angle_gamma   90.00
#
_symmetry.space_group_name_H-M   'P 1'
#
loop_
_entity.id
_entity.type
_entity.pdbx_description
1 polymer ?
#
loop_
_entity_poly.entity_id
_entity_poly.type
_entity_poly.pdbx_seq_one_letter_code
_entity_poly.pdbx_strand_id
1 'polypeptide(L)'
;MLISVENAEHYIWGEVCDGWHLLRREDMSIIQERVPAGGAEVIHYHNLARQFFYILEGEGTMVFEGQEIVLKKGQGMEIPPQVRHQFMNQSNADVHFLVISVPSTRGDRVHP
;
A
#
# COMPACT_ATOMS: atom_id res chain seq x y z
N MET A 1 21.89 6.00 -1.72
CA MET A 1 21.94 5.06 -2.84
C MET A 1 20.73 5.27 -3.73
N LEU A 2 20.92 5.27 -5.04
CA LEU A 2 19.81 5.40 -5.99
C LEU A 2 19.01 4.12 -6.04
N ILE A 3 17.68 4.22 -5.93
CA ILE A 3 16.78 3.07 -5.94
C ILE A 3 15.53 3.38 -6.78
N SER A 4 15.07 2.39 -7.54
CA SER A 4 13.80 2.45 -8.27
C SER A 4 13.28 1.03 -8.47
N VAL A 5 12.12 0.89 -9.10
CA VAL A 5 11.58 -0.43 -9.43
C VAL A 5 12.51 -1.25 -10.32
N GLU A 6 13.46 -0.60 -11.00
CA GLU A 6 14.41 -1.29 -11.88
C GLU A 6 15.45 -2.08 -11.10
N ASN A 7 15.79 -1.66 -9.89
CA ASN A 7 16.82 -2.34 -9.08
C ASN A 7 16.37 -2.69 -7.66
N ALA A 8 15.15 -2.38 -7.28
CA ALA A 8 14.61 -2.75 -5.97
C ALA A 8 14.24 -4.23 -5.91
N GLU A 9 14.30 -4.81 -4.73
CA GLU A 9 13.81 -6.16 -4.51
C GLU A 9 12.31 -6.22 -4.79
N HIS A 10 11.91 -7.12 -5.69
CA HIS A 10 10.53 -7.27 -6.16
C HIS A 10 9.88 -8.51 -5.57
N TYR A 11 8.58 -8.43 -5.30
CA TYR A 11 7.79 -9.59 -4.88
C TYR A 11 6.37 -9.49 -5.45
N ILE A 12 5.73 -10.64 -5.56
CA ILE A 12 4.32 -10.76 -5.98
C ILE A 12 3.49 -10.98 -4.73
N TRP A 13 2.36 -10.30 -4.64
CA TRP A 13 1.40 -10.51 -3.57
C TRP A 13 -0.02 -10.51 -4.15
N GLY A 14 -0.96 -11.15 -3.44
CA GLY A 14 -2.35 -11.22 -3.90
C GLY A 14 -2.50 -11.85 -5.28
N GLU A 15 -1.58 -12.74 -5.67
CA GLU A 15 -1.51 -13.47 -6.93
C GLU A 15 -1.08 -12.63 -8.13
N VAL A 16 -1.57 -11.38 -8.26
CA VAL A 16 -1.36 -10.57 -9.47
C VAL A 16 -0.82 -9.17 -9.17
N CYS A 17 -0.53 -8.88 -7.92
CA CYS A 17 -0.04 -7.56 -7.52
C CYS A 17 1.47 -7.59 -7.34
N ASP A 18 2.11 -6.45 -7.53
CA ASP A 18 3.55 -6.29 -7.40
C ASP A 18 3.92 -5.38 -6.25
N GLY A 19 5.05 -5.67 -5.63
CA GLY A 19 5.67 -4.79 -4.65
C GLY A 19 7.17 -4.69 -4.87
N TRP A 20 7.73 -3.51 -4.60
CA TRP A 20 9.16 -3.23 -4.70
C TRP A 20 9.60 -2.53 -3.43
N HIS A 21 10.58 -3.11 -2.73
CA HIS A 21 11.14 -2.51 -1.51
C HIS A 21 12.09 -1.38 -1.87
N LEU A 22 11.64 -0.13 -1.72
CA LEU A 22 12.47 1.03 -1.98
C LEU A 22 13.33 1.39 -0.78
N LEU A 23 12.79 1.26 0.42
CA LEU A 23 13.52 1.43 1.68
C LEU A 23 13.02 0.38 2.66
N ARG A 24 13.96 -0.34 3.28
CA ARG A 24 13.61 -1.45 4.16
C ARG A 24 14.42 -1.35 5.46
N ARG A 25 13.85 -0.62 6.44
CA ARG A 25 14.44 -0.43 7.77
C ARG A 25 13.41 -0.83 8.83
N GLU A 26 13.87 -1.09 10.05
CA GLU A 26 12.96 -1.44 11.14
C GLU A 26 12.05 -0.28 11.53
N ASP A 27 12.59 0.94 11.52
CA ASP A 27 11.85 2.13 11.91
C ASP A 27 11.06 2.77 10.78
N MET A 28 11.28 2.36 9.52
CA MET A 28 10.56 2.90 8.38
C MET A 28 10.69 1.96 7.19
N SER A 29 9.62 1.78 6.45
CA SER A 29 9.68 1.12 5.15
C SER A 29 8.98 1.97 4.10
N ILE A 30 9.46 1.89 2.86
CA ILE A 30 8.83 2.50 1.70
C ILE A 30 8.75 1.44 0.63
N ILE A 31 7.53 1.14 0.20
CA ILE A 31 7.26 0.13 -0.81
C ILE A 31 6.48 0.80 -1.94
N GLN A 32 6.92 0.57 -3.18
CA GLN A 32 6.08 0.91 -4.32
C GLN A 32 5.28 -0.34 -4.69
N GLU A 33 3.99 -0.15 -4.94
CA GLU A 33 3.12 -1.27 -5.28
C GLU A 33 2.36 -0.99 -6.56
N ARG A 34 1.99 -2.07 -7.26
CA ARG A 34 1.11 -2.03 -8.43
C ARG A 34 -0.03 -3.00 -8.17
N VAL A 35 -1.26 -2.51 -8.37
CA VAL A 35 -2.46 -3.35 -8.28
C VAL A 35 -3.20 -3.23 -9.62
N PRO A 36 -3.39 -4.33 -10.34
CA PRO A 36 -4.12 -4.30 -11.60
C PRO A 36 -5.61 -4.08 -11.36
N ALA A 37 -6.33 -3.76 -12.43
CA ALA A 37 -7.78 -3.60 -12.37
C ALA A 37 -8.42 -4.83 -11.72
N GLY A 38 -9.29 -4.60 -10.75
CA GLY A 38 -9.98 -5.66 -10.01
C GLY A 38 -9.19 -6.27 -8.85
N GLY A 39 -7.91 -5.90 -8.69
CA GLY A 39 -7.10 -6.40 -7.58
C GLY A 39 -7.46 -5.74 -6.26
N ALA A 40 -7.21 -6.45 -5.17
CA ALA A 40 -7.49 -5.95 -3.83
C ALA A 40 -6.60 -6.67 -2.82
N GLU A 41 -6.26 -5.97 -1.74
CA GLU A 41 -5.64 -6.62 -0.60
C GLU A 41 -6.71 -7.15 0.36
N VAL A 42 -6.29 -8.02 1.28
CA VAL A 42 -7.18 -8.53 2.34
C VAL A 42 -7.34 -7.45 3.40
N ILE A 43 -8.53 -7.32 3.98
CA ILE A 43 -8.77 -6.39 5.09
C ILE A 43 -7.84 -6.74 6.24
N HIS A 44 -7.14 -5.74 6.77
CA HIS A 44 -6.18 -5.94 7.86
C HIS A 44 -5.95 -4.63 8.61
N TYR A 45 -5.21 -4.71 9.71
CA TYR A 45 -4.72 -3.54 10.42
C TYR A 45 -3.34 -3.83 10.99
N HIS A 46 -2.66 -2.78 11.44
CA HIS A 46 -1.35 -2.88 12.08
C HIS A 46 -1.46 -2.35 13.49
N ASN A 47 -0.80 -3.00 14.44
CA ASN A 47 -0.86 -2.58 15.84
C ASN A 47 -0.03 -1.32 16.09
N LEU A 48 1.15 -1.23 15.49
CA LEU A 48 2.11 -0.17 15.76
C LEU A 48 2.30 0.75 14.58
N ALA A 49 2.29 0.22 13.35
CA ALA A 49 2.65 0.98 12.17
C ALA A 49 1.57 1.98 11.79
N ARG A 50 2.02 3.20 11.53
CA ARG A 50 1.26 4.24 10.84
C ARG A 50 1.65 4.18 9.39
N GLN A 51 0.69 4.24 8.49
CA GLN A 51 0.96 4.16 7.06
C GLN A 51 0.48 5.42 6.35
N PHE A 52 1.17 5.74 5.25
CA PHE A 52 0.75 6.78 4.32
C PHE A 52 0.78 6.19 2.92
N PHE A 53 -0.35 6.27 2.21
CA PHE A 53 -0.50 5.81 0.84
C PHE A 53 -0.48 7.03 -0.09
N TYR A 54 0.28 6.97 -1.16
CA TYR A 54 0.38 8.08 -2.10
C TYR A 54 0.34 7.56 -3.54
N ILE A 55 -0.62 8.01 -4.33
CA ILE A 55 -0.86 7.51 -5.69
C ILE A 55 0.10 8.16 -6.67
N LEU A 56 0.88 7.34 -7.37
CA LEU A 56 1.81 7.78 -8.41
C LEU A 56 1.17 7.81 -9.78
N GLU A 57 0.30 6.84 -10.09
CA GLU A 57 -0.36 6.70 -11.37
C GLU A 57 -1.65 5.92 -11.21
N GLY A 58 -2.69 6.29 -11.95
CA GLY A 58 -3.98 5.62 -11.88
C GLY A 58 -4.82 6.10 -10.69
N GLU A 59 -5.77 5.28 -10.27
CA GLU A 59 -6.58 5.55 -9.08
C GLU A 59 -6.88 4.28 -8.32
N GLY A 60 -6.99 4.39 -7.01
CA GLY A 60 -7.34 3.28 -6.14
C GLY A 60 -8.41 3.69 -5.14
N THR A 61 -8.98 2.72 -4.45
CA THR A 61 -10.01 2.94 -3.45
C THR A 61 -9.53 2.40 -2.12
N MET A 62 -9.57 3.24 -1.09
CA MET A 62 -9.27 2.83 0.28
C MET A 62 -10.59 2.67 1.03
N VAL A 63 -10.80 1.47 1.59
CA VAL A 63 -11.95 1.18 2.42
C VAL A 63 -11.49 1.18 3.87
N PHE A 64 -12.08 2.01 4.70
CA PHE A 64 -11.79 2.05 6.13
C PHE A 64 -12.94 2.70 6.88
N GLU A 65 -13.19 2.23 8.10
CA GLU A 65 -14.23 2.78 8.98
C GLU A 65 -15.59 2.92 8.27
N GLY A 66 -15.94 1.94 7.44
CA GLY A 66 -17.21 1.94 6.72
C GLY A 66 -17.29 2.92 5.56
N GLN A 67 -16.18 3.54 5.17
CA GLN A 67 -16.12 4.51 4.08
C GLN A 67 -15.28 3.96 2.93
N GLU A 68 -15.61 4.39 1.71
CA GLU A 68 -14.79 4.17 0.53
C GLU A 68 -14.32 5.51 0.01
N ILE A 69 -13.00 5.69 -0.06
CA ILE A 69 -12.40 6.92 -0.54
C ILE A 69 -11.59 6.61 -1.78
N VAL A 70 -11.89 7.28 -2.89
CA VAL A 70 -11.14 7.16 -4.13
C VAL A 70 -9.94 8.09 -4.06
N LEU A 71 -8.76 7.52 -4.27
CA LEU A 71 -7.50 8.26 -4.31
C LEU A 71 -7.03 8.31 -5.76
N LYS A 72 -6.74 9.50 -6.24
CA LYS A 72 -6.28 9.74 -7.62
C LYS A 72 -4.81 10.12 -7.62
N LYS A 73 -4.19 10.12 -8.79
CA LYS A 73 -2.80 10.52 -8.98
C LYS A 73 -2.48 11.81 -8.23
N GLY A 74 -1.42 11.80 -7.44
CA GLY A 74 -0.97 12.95 -6.65
C GLY A 74 -1.70 13.12 -5.34
N GLN A 75 -2.59 12.21 -4.98
CA GLN A 75 -3.33 12.25 -3.72
C GLN A 75 -2.85 11.14 -2.79
N GLY A 76 -2.94 11.38 -1.50
CA GLY A 76 -2.57 10.40 -0.50
C GLY A 76 -3.44 10.48 0.73
N MET A 77 -3.31 9.48 1.60
CA MET A 77 -4.01 9.47 2.88
C MET A 77 -3.23 8.67 3.90
N GLU A 78 -3.46 9.03 5.14
CA GLU A 78 -2.86 8.36 6.28
C GLU A 78 -3.82 7.31 6.83
N ILE A 79 -3.27 6.15 7.21
CA ILE A 79 -3.98 5.12 7.97
C ILE A 79 -3.29 5.02 9.33
N PRO A 80 -3.95 5.45 10.41
CA PRO A 80 -3.39 5.33 11.76
C PRO A 80 -3.24 3.88 12.19
N PRO A 81 -2.42 3.59 13.23
CA PRO A 81 -2.37 2.26 13.83
C PRO A 81 -3.75 1.78 14.26
N GLN A 82 -3.99 0.49 14.16
CA GLN A 82 -5.19 -0.22 14.62
C GLN A 82 -6.47 0.08 13.83
N VAL A 83 -6.36 0.82 12.72
CA VAL A 83 -7.51 1.08 11.85
C VAL A 83 -7.55 0.01 10.76
N ARG A 84 -8.66 -0.73 10.72
CA ARG A 84 -8.89 -1.74 9.68
C ARG A 84 -9.07 -1.07 8.34
N HIS A 85 -8.39 -1.58 7.33
CA HIS A 85 -8.45 -0.99 6.00
C HIS A 85 -8.23 -2.05 4.93
N GLN A 86 -8.61 -1.69 3.71
CA GLN A 86 -8.43 -2.51 2.53
C GLN A 86 -8.23 -1.59 1.35
N PHE A 87 -7.10 -1.75 0.64
CA PHE A 87 -6.88 -1.05 -0.62
C PHE A 87 -7.33 -1.92 -1.76
N MET A 88 -8.02 -1.34 -2.73
CA MET A 88 -8.50 -2.07 -3.90
C MET A 88 -8.47 -1.18 -5.13
N ASN A 89 -8.42 -1.81 -6.29
CA ASN A 89 -8.46 -1.10 -7.57
C ASN A 89 -9.78 -1.43 -8.28
N GLN A 90 -10.73 -0.51 -8.20
CA GLN A 90 -12.03 -0.64 -8.85
C GLN A 90 -12.06 0.06 -10.20
N SER A 91 -10.93 0.57 -10.66
CA SER A 91 -10.80 1.21 -11.98
C SER A 91 -10.52 0.17 -13.05
N ASN A 92 -10.38 0.62 -14.29
CA ASN A 92 -10.13 -0.27 -15.43
C ASN A 92 -8.67 -0.25 -15.89
N ALA A 93 -7.77 0.26 -15.08
CA ALA A 93 -6.33 0.35 -15.39
C ALA A 93 -5.52 0.07 -14.12
N ASP A 94 -4.21 -0.17 -14.29
CA ASP A 94 -3.31 -0.38 -13.16
C ASP A 94 -3.24 0.87 -12.28
N VAL A 95 -3.06 0.68 -10.98
CA VAL A 95 -2.71 1.75 -10.05
C VAL A 95 -1.31 1.47 -9.49
N HIS A 96 -0.48 2.52 -9.46
CA HIS A 96 0.85 2.49 -8.83
C HIS A 96 0.86 3.47 -7.67
N PHE A 97 1.38 3.04 -6.54
CA PHE A 97 1.37 3.90 -5.34
C PHE A 97 2.53 3.56 -4.42
N LEU A 98 2.82 4.50 -3.51
CA LEU A 98 3.78 4.29 -2.44
C LEU A 98 3.05 3.98 -1.15
N VAL A 99 3.62 3.06 -0.38
CA VAL A 99 3.19 2.81 1.00
C VAL A 99 4.38 3.09 1.90
N ILE A 100 4.23 4.08 2.74
CA ILE A 100 5.24 4.46 3.73
C ILE A 100 4.73 4.00 5.08
N SER A 101 5.53 3.21 5.79
CA SER A 101 5.14 2.65 7.09
C SER A 101 6.15 3.02 8.16
N VAL A 102 5.68 3.48 9.32
CA VAL A 102 6.51 3.91 10.44
C VAL A 102 5.89 3.37 11.72
N PRO A 103 6.55 2.43 12.42
CA PRO A 103 7.69 1.61 12.00
C PRO A 103 7.32 0.66 10.85
N SER A 104 8.26 -0.18 10.45
CA SER A 104 7.98 -1.21 9.45
C SER A 104 6.80 -2.11 9.87
N THR A 105 6.01 -2.57 8.91
CA THR A 105 4.89 -3.48 9.17
C THR A 105 5.32 -4.91 9.37
N ARG A 106 6.60 -5.21 9.29
CA ARG A 106 7.12 -6.58 9.43
C ARG A 106 6.71 -7.17 10.78
N GLY A 107 5.97 -8.28 10.75
CA GLY A 107 5.47 -8.92 11.96
C GLY A 107 4.33 -8.18 12.65
N ASP A 108 3.75 -7.17 12.02
CA ASP A 108 2.75 -6.28 12.61
C ASP A 108 1.45 -6.22 11.79
N ARG A 109 1.11 -7.31 11.10
CA ARG A 109 -0.12 -7.36 10.32
C ARG A 109 -1.13 -8.28 11.01
N VAL A 110 -2.33 -7.76 11.25
CA VAL A 110 -3.41 -8.51 11.90
C VAL A 110 -4.60 -8.61 10.95
N HIS A 111 -5.06 -9.84 10.74
CA HIS A 111 -6.25 -10.12 9.95
C HIS A 111 -7.43 -10.30 10.91
N PRO A 112 -8.44 -9.44 10.84
CA PRO A 112 -9.60 -9.56 11.73
C PRO A 112 -10.44 -10.80 11.43
#